data_2dbfc72e7584ba4ce8218f0d2d360b9c
#
_entry.id   2dbfc72e7584ba4ce8218f0d2d360b9c
#
_cell.length_a   1.000
_cell.length_b   1.000
_cell.length_c   1.000
_cell.angle_alpha   90.00
_cell.angle_beta   90.00
_cell.angle_gamma   90.00
#
_symmetry.space_group_name_H-M   'P 1'
#
loop_
_entity.id
_entity.type
_entity.pdbx_description
1 polymer ?
#
loop_
_entity_poly.entity_id
_entity_poly.type
_entity_poly.pdbx_seq_one_letter_code
_entity_poly.pdbx_strand_id
1 'polypeptide(L)'
;MKLPLLLTLLLASLSARAEIIEAQGSAAILGGDEVYAREQATRDALRQALLASGAAVSSIQRLENGSLRSEQIQIRSGGDIRQYRLKREEVRNGRMYITVMADIQAERQICQTQHYAKDLTLVRLRLRYPEQASYGALDDMPANLSRRMFEALASAPQGVAVRQWLDENLRIDPLHLQQGDRSALEEIKALSLRTDSQYLVLGSIDDLSIEPQGNQLTSWYEDPIRNFRMQLYLFDGINGSLLGRKEYQGRANWTFAKRDQVGSSSGQFWQSSYGQEVNYQLQEAVQDLVAQLSCAPVTARVVSQNERGPYINLGRRNGVRLGDQFRIQHDADFIDPYGKARMLRNPADGLFEVVQVFEDGAIISSQNKYSPFNIQIGDLAVLE
;
A
#
# COMPACT_ATOMS: atom_id res chain seq x y z
N MET A 1 -40.31 44.12 38.41
CA MET A 1 -40.57 42.76 37.91
C MET A 1 -39.45 42.36 36.89
N LYS A 2 -38.46 41.57 37.30
CA LYS A 2 -37.33 41.14 36.45
C LYS A 2 -37.56 39.68 36.09
N LEU A 3 -37.73 39.40 34.80
CA LEU A 3 -37.89 38.07 34.24
C LEU A 3 -36.50 37.49 34.00
N PRO A 4 -36.12 36.28 34.47
CA PRO A 4 -34.87 35.67 34.13
C PRO A 4 -35.01 34.92 32.80
N LEU A 5 -34.10 35.22 31.87
CA LEU A 5 -33.91 34.55 30.58
C LEU A 5 -33.26 33.19 30.81
N LEU A 6 -34.02 32.12 30.63
CA LEU A 6 -33.52 30.74 30.73
C LEU A 6 -32.78 30.39 29.43
N LEU A 7 -31.45 30.38 29.47
CA LEU A 7 -30.57 29.95 28.37
C LEU A 7 -30.49 28.43 28.40
N THR A 8 -31.29 27.74 27.59
CA THR A 8 -31.21 26.30 27.40
C THR A 8 -30.02 25.98 26.46
N LEU A 9 -28.94 25.50 27.07
CA LEU A 9 -27.77 24.98 26.38
C LEU A 9 -28.13 23.62 25.73
N LEU A 10 -28.37 23.61 24.43
CA LEU A 10 -28.59 22.41 23.65
C LEU A 10 -27.23 21.72 23.46
N LEU A 11 -26.89 20.73 24.32
CA LEU A 11 -25.79 19.82 24.10
C LEU A 11 -26.17 18.92 22.92
N ALA A 12 -25.66 19.22 21.73
CA ALA A 12 -25.66 18.32 20.61
C ALA A 12 -24.67 17.19 20.92
N SER A 13 -25.18 16.07 21.44
CA SER A 13 -24.42 14.82 21.56
C SER A 13 -24.11 14.32 20.17
N LEU A 14 -22.85 14.46 19.72
CA LEU A 14 -22.32 13.71 18.57
C LEU A 14 -22.33 12.22 18.95
N SER A 15 -23.41 11.55 18.63
CA SER A 15 -23.48 10.09 18.71
C SER A 15 -22.59 9.54 17.59
N ALA A 16 -21.45 8.94 17.92
CA ALA A 16 -20.71 8.10 17.02
C ALA A 16 -21.67 6.97 16.57
N ARG A 17 -22.15 7.03 15.34
CA ARG A 17 -23.00 5.98 14.77
C ARG A 17 -22.10 4.81 14.41
N ALA A 18 -22.33 3.67 15.02
CA ALA A 18 -21.83 2.39 14.55
C ALA A 18 -22.43 2.12 13.16
N GLU A 19 -21.59 1.88 12.18
CA GLU A 19 -22.00 1.58 10.81
C GLU A 19 -21.92 0.06 10.59
N ILE A 20 -23.06 -0.56 10.26
CA ILE A 20 -23.09 -1.98 9.93
C ILE A 20 -22.81 -2.12 8.43
N ILE A 21 -21.68 -2.70 8.10
CA ILE A 21 -21.24 -2.89 6.70
C ILE A 21 -21.36 -4.35 6.32
N GLU A 22 -21.98 -4.61 5.17
CA GLU A 22 -21.99 -5.92 4.55
C GLU A 22 -20.84 -6.02 3.54
N ALA A 23 -20.00 -7.04 3.70
CA ALA A 23 -18.90 -7.29 2.80
C ALA A 23 -18.72 -8.78 2.54
N GLN A 24 -18.19 -9.11 1.36
CA GLN A 24 -17.90 -10.48 0.94
C GLN A 24 -16.42 -10.67 0.74
N GLY A 25 -15.88 -11.76 1.26
CA GLY A 25 -14.51 -12.21 1.03
C GLY A 25 -14.50 -13.62 0.44
N SER A 26 -13.34 -14.03 -0.07
CA SER A 26 -13.18 -15.36 -0.65
C SER A 26 -11.80 -15.96 -0.41
N ALA A 27 -11.73 -17.30 -0.36
CA ALA A 27 -10.47 -18.04 -0.32
C ALA A 27 -10.57 -19.36 -1.07
N ALA A 28 -9.45 -19.84 -1.65
CA ALA A 28 -9.40 -21.13 -2.32
C ALA A 28 -9.50 -22.29 -1.31
N ILE A 29 -10.31 -23.31 -1.62
CA ILE A 29 -10.34 -24.57 -0.86
C ILE A 29 -9.27 -25.49 -1.46
N LEU A 30 -8.25 -25.81 -0.68
CA LEU A 30 -7.10 -26.57 -1.14
C LEU A 30 -6.97 -27.85 -0.33
N GLY A 31 -6.81 -28.97 -1.02
CA GLY A 31 -6.73 -30.26 -0.36
C GLY A 31 -7.97 -30.64 0.48
N GLY A 32 -9.12 -30.03 0.19
CA GLY A 32 -10.35 -30.23 0.98
C GLY A 32 -10.38 -29.50 2.33
N ASP A 33 -9.42 -28.64 2.63
CA ASP A 33 -9.36 -27.89 3.89
C ASP A 33 -10.34 -26.69 3.88
N GLU A 34 -11.61 -26.99 4.10
CA GLU A 34 -12.66 -25.97 4.19
C GLU A 34 -12.52 -25.07 5.42
N VAL A 35 -11.92 -25.60 6.52
CA VAL A 35 -11.77 -24.83 7.76
C VAL A 35 -10.80 -23.69 7.55
N TYR A 36 -9.65 -23.97 6.96
CA TYR A 36 -8.68 -22.94 6.60
C TYR A 36 -9.24 -21.94 5.58
N ALA A 37 -9.92 -22.44 4.53
CA ALA A 37 -10.53 -21.58 3.52
C ALA A 37 -11.61 -20.65 4.12
N ARG A 38 -12.41 -21.14 5.07
CA ARG A 38 -13.41 -20.34 5.79
C ARG A 38 -12.75 -19.22 6.60
N GLU A 39 -11.68 -19.54 7.32
CA GLU A 39 -10.96 -18.53 8.10
C GLU A 39 -10.38 -17.43 7.20
N GLN A 40 -9.73 -17.78 6.11
CA GLN A 40 -9.15 -16.83 5.16
C GLN A 40 -10.24 -15.99 4.45
N ALA A 41 -11.32 -16.60 4.01
CA ALA A 41 -12.44 -15.90 3.40
C ALA A 41 -13.13 -14.93 4.39
N THR A 42 -13.19 -15.30 5.67
CA THR A 42 -13.72 -14.41 6.72
C THR A 42 -12.80 -13.21 6.96
N ARG A 43 -11.47 -13.43 6.99
CA ARG A 43 -10.50 -12.32 7.10
C ARG A 43 -10.62 -11.37 5.94
N ASP A 44 -10.72 -11.90 4.73
CA ASP A 44 -10.89 -11.08 3.53
C ASP A 44 -12.20 -10.27 3.59
N ALA A 45 -13.33 -10.87 3.97
CA ALA A 45 -14.59 -10.17 4.14
C ALA A 45 -14.51 -9.02 5.16
N LEU A 46 -13.87 -9.25 6.31
CA LEU A 46 -13.68 -8.21 7.33
C LEU A 46 -12.75 -7.08 6.84
N ARG A 47 -11.73 -7.42 6.06
CA ARG A 47 -10.85 -6.44 5.43
C ARG A 47 -11.62 -5.57 4.43
N GLN A 48 -12.45 -6.16 3.58
CA GLN A 48 -13.32 -5.43 2.65
C GLN A 48 -14.30 -4.50 3.40
N ALA A 49 -14.83 -4.96 4.54
CA ALA A 49 -15.71 -4.14 5.37
C ALA A 49 -14.97 -2.92 5.96
N LEU A 50 -13.74 -3.11 6.44
CA LEU A 50 -12.90 -1.98 6.94
C LEU A 50 -12.56 -0.99 5.82
N LEU A 51 -12.21 -1.47 4.63
CA LEU A 51 -11.96 -0.60 3.47
C LEU A 51 -13.21 0.21 3.10
N ALA A 52 -14.39 -0.43 3.08
CA ALA A 52 -15.66 0.22 2.77
C ALA A 52 -16.06 1.27 3.83
N SER A 53 -15.67 1.08 5.09
CA SER A 53 -15.92 2.06 6.16
C SER A 53 -15.00 3.28 6.13
N GLY A 54 -13.94 3.25 5.31
CA GLY A 54 -12.88 4.25 5.36
C GLY A 54 -12.00 4.15 6.61
N ALA A 55 -11.89 2.95 7.18
CA ALA A 55 -11.05 2.69 8.34
C ALA A 55 -9.58 2.99 8.06
N ALA A 56 -8.85 3.38 9.09
CA ALA A 56 -7.41 3.66 8.97
C ALA A 56 -6.64 2.38 8.59
N VAL A 57 -5.57 2.54 7.83
CA VAL A 57 -4.68 1.42 7.40
C VAL A 57 -4.18 0.61 8.59
N SER A 58 -3.91 1.26 9.72
CA SER A 58 -3.54 0.60 10.98
C SER A 58 -4.57 -0.41 11.48
N SER A 59 -5.86 -0.19 11.19
CA SER A 59 -6.96 -1.09 11.55
C SER A 59 -6.93 -2.37 10.71
N ILE A 60 -6.64 -2.24 9.43
CA ILE A 60 -6.48 -3.36 8.49
C ILE A 60 -5.27 -4.21 8.90
N GLN A 61 -4.14 -3.58 9.19
CA GLN A 61 -2.93 -4.27 9.65
C GLN A 61 -3.15 -5.01 10.98
N ARG A 62 -3.94 -4.46 11.91
CA ARG A 62 -4.30 -5.13 13.16
C ARG A 62 -5.16 -6.37 12.94
N LEU A 63 -6.11 -6.31 11.99
CA LEU A 63 -6.92 -7.47 11.61
C LEU A 63 -6.06 -8.62 11.08
N GLU A 64 -5.08 -8.32 10.24
CA GLU A 64 -4.20 -9.32 9.63
C GLU A 64 -3.26 -10.00 10.61
N ASN A 65 -2.76 -9.26 11.59
CA ASN A 65 -1.89 -9.78 12.65
C ASN A 65 -2.66 -10.43 13.83
N GLY A 66 -3.99 -10.31 13.83
CA GLY A 66 -4.86 -10.89 14.85
C GLY A 66 -5.22 -12.36 14.59
N SER A 67 -5.46 -13.14 15.64
CA SER A 67 -6.05 -14.47 15.51
C SER A 67 -7.57 -14.38 15.57
N LEU A 68 -8.26 -14.98 14.59
CA LEU A 68 -9.71 -15.16 14.62
C LEU A 68 -10.04 -16.32 15.57
N ARG A 69 -10.61 -16.05 16.73
CA ARG A 69 -11.08 -17.10 17.66
C ARG A 69 -12.60 -17.08 17.75
N SER A 70 -13.22 -18.16 17.26
CA SER A 70 -14.66 -18.55 17.37
C SER A 70 -15.73 -17.61 16.78
N GLU A 71 -16.91 -18.17 16.53
CA GLU A 71 -18.07 -17.56 15.83
C GLU A 71 -18.68 -16.29 16.47
N GLN A 72 -18.24 -15.93 17.65
CA GLN A 72 -18.55 -14.66 18.31
C GLN A 72 -17.24 -13.99 18.72
N ILE A 73 -16.65 -13.25 17.80
CA ILE A 73 -15.33 -12.69 18.02
C ILE A 73 -15.42 -11.28 18.56
N GLN A 74 -14.99 -11.15 19.80
CA GLN A 74 -14.36 -9.95 20.28
C GLN A 74 -12.93 -9.94 19.73
N ILE A 75 -12.69 -9.16 18.67
CA ILE A 75 -11.32 -8.86 18.24
C ILE A 75 -10.71 -7.98 19.33
N ARG A 76 -9.92 -8.58 20.22
CA ARG A 76 -9.16 -7.87 21.27
C ARG A 76 -7.93 -7.16 20.70
N SER A 77 -8.04 -6.60 19.53
CA SER A 77 -6.99 -5.75 18.95
C SER A 77 -7.61 -4.44 18.49
N GLY A 78 -7.64 -3.47 19.41
CA GLY A 78 -7.75 -2.05 19.07
C GLY A 78 -8.87 -1.62 18.12
N GLY A 79 -10.12 -1.76 18.49
CA GLY A 79 -11.09 -0.68 18.38
C GLY A 79 -11.99 -0.59 17.16
N ASP A 80 -11.66 -1.10 15.97
CA ASP A 80 -12.43 -0.71 14.77
C ASP A 80 -13.57 -1.68 14.41
N ILE A 81 -13.44 -2.99 14.66
CA ILE A 81 -14.51 -3.96 14.51
C ILE A 81 -15.01 -4.36 15.90
N ARG A 82 -16.22 -3.99 16.25
CA ARG A 82 -16.85 -4.34 17.53
C ARG A 82 -17.31 -5.77 17.54
N GLN A 83 -18.02 -6.15 16.48
CA GLN A 83 -18.54 -7.49 16.27
C GLN A 83 -18.83 -7.73 14.80
N TYR A 84 -18.84 -8.97 14.39
CA TYR A 84 -19.35 -9.34 13.08
C TYR A 84 -20.23 -10.59 13.19
N ARG A 85 -21.06 -10.76 12.18
CA ARG A 85 -21.90 -11.96 12.02
C ARG A 85 -21.75 -12.49 10.62
N LEU A 86 -21.63 -13.80 10.51
CA LEU A 86 -21.70 -14.49 9.24
C LEU A 86 -23.14 -14.37 8.70
N LYS A 87 -23.30 -13.85 7.49
CA LYS A 87 -24.58 -13.75 6.81
C LYS A 87 -24.80 -14.88 5.82
N ARG A 88 -23.76 -15.27 5.09
CA ARG A 88 -23.81 -16.30 4.05
C ARG A 88 -22.46 -16.98 3.91
N GLU A 89 -22.50 -18.27 3.65
CA GLU A 89 -21.36 -19.09 3.27
C GLU A 89 -21.72 -19.88 2.01
N GLU A 90 -20.87 -19.82 0.99
CA GLU A 90 -21.06 -20.53 -0.27
C GLU A 90 -19.75 -21.07 -0.80
N VAL A 91 -19.79 -22.26 -1.36
CA VAL A 91 -18.66 -22.84 -2.09
C VAL A 91 -18.99 -22.85 -3.58
N ARG A 92 -18.16 -22.21 -4.39
CA ARG A 92 -18.28 -22.20 -5.86
C ARG A 92 -16.91 -22.37 -6.48
N ASN A 93 -16.81 -23.27 -7.45
CA ASN A 93 -15.59 -23.49 -8.23
C ASN A 93 -14.32 -23.70 -7.37
N GLY A 94 -14.45 -24.46 -6.27
CA GLY A 94 -13.32 -24.73 -5.36
C GLY A 94 -12.91 -23.54 -4.49
N ARG A 95 -13.71 -22.48 -4.41
CA ARG A 95 -13.50 -21.33 -3.52
C ARG A 95 -14.63 -21.21 -2.51
N MET A 96 -14.26 -20.86 -1.28
CA MET A 96 -15.16 -20.47 -0.20
C MET A 96 -15.46 -18.98 -0.33
N TYR A 97 -16.73 -18.60 -0.31
CA TYR A 97 -17.20 -17.22 -0.26
C TYR A 97 -17.92 -17.00 1.06
N ILE A 98 -17.50 -16.00 1.80
CA ILE A 98 -18.08 -15.63 3.08
C ILE A 98 -18.60 -14.20 2.99
N THR A 99 -19.86 -14.00 3.34
CA THR A 99 -20.47 -12.67 3.50
C THR A 99 -20.64 -12.39 4.99
N VAL A 100 -20.08 -11.30 5.46
CA VAL A 100 -20.21 -10.85 6.85
C VAL A 100 -21.03 -9.56 6.94
N MET A 101 -21.67 -9.37 8.09
CA MET A 101 -22.17 -8.08 8.55
C MET A 101 -21.30 -7.65 9.73
N ALA A 102 -20.48 -6.62 9.52
CA ALA A 102 -19.54 -6.11 10.51
C ALA A 102 -20.03 -4.78 11.08
N ASP A 103 -20.06 -4.67 12.41
CA ASP A 103 -20.28 -3.43 13.14
C ASP A 103 -18.93 -2.74 13.32
N ILE A 104 -18.70 -1.72 12.50
CA ILE A 104 -17.42 -1.02 12.44
C ILE A 104 -17.56 0.34 13.10
N GLN A 105 -16.72 0.58 14.08
CA GLN A 105 -16.51 1.87 14.69
C GLN A 105 -15.16 2.43 14.23
N ALA A 106 -15.05 2.71 12.95
CA ALA A 106 -13.83 3.29 12.43
C ALA A 106 -13.70 4.73 12.95
N GLU A 107 -12.55 5.06 13.54
CA GLU A 107 -12.13 6.46 13.58
C GLU A 107 -11.93 6.89 12.14
N ARG A 108 -12.88 7.64 11.60
CA ARG A 108 -12.70 8.28 10.29
C ARG A 108 -11.52 9.24 10.40
N GLN A 109 -10.35 8.79 10.03
CA GLN A 109 -9.30 9.73 9.70
C GLN A 109 -9.78 10.47 8.46
N ILE A 110 -10.16 11.75 8.66
CA ILE A 110 -10.39 12.67 7.53
C ILE A 110 -9.00 12.88 6.92
N CYS A 111 -8.71 12.09 5.90
CA CYS A 111 -7.46 12.23 5.16
C CYS A 111 -7.56 13.49 4.30
N GLN A 112 -7.04 14.60 4.78
CA GLN A 112 -6.99 15.85 4.02
C GLN A 112 -6.23 15.69 2.70
N THR A 113 -5.31 14.72 2.65
CA THR A 113 -4.47 14.44 1.47
C THR A 113 -5.08 13.44 0.48
N GLN A 114 -6.30 12.95 0.69
CA GLN A 114 -6.92 11.92 -0.16
C GLN A 114 -7.09 12.37 -1.62
N HIS A 115 -7.25 13.66 -1.86
CA HIS A 115 -7.43 14.22 -3.21
C HIS A 115 -6.13 14.36 -4.00
N TYR A 116 -4.99 14.22 -3.32
CA TYR A 116 -3.69 14.37 -3.94
C TYR A 116 -3.10 13.01 -4.29
N ALA A 117 -2.77 12.83 -5.55
CA ALA A 117 -2.10 11.62 -6.00
C ALA A 117 -0.61 11.67 -5.62
N LYS A 118 -0.14 10.63 -4.92
CA LYS A 118 1.24 10.49 -4.47
C LYS A 118 2.08 9.85 -5.56
N ASP A 119 3.19 10.48 -5.89
CA ASP A 119 4.13 9.95 -6.87
C ASP A 119 4.80 8.69 -6.35
N LEU A 120 4.60 7.60 -7.09
CA LEU A 120 5.06 6.26 -6.77
C LEU A 120 5.92 5.68 -7.89
N THR A 121 7.05 5.10 -7.54
CA THR A 121 7.83 4.23 -8.43
C THR A 121 7.75 2.80 -7.93
N LEU A 122 7.43 1.90 -8.85
CA LEU A 122 7.47 0.46 -8.64
C LEU A 122 8.77 -0.10 -9.20
N VAL A 123 9.49 -0.87 -8.39
CA VAL A 123 10.69 -1.58 -8.82
C VAL A 123 10.34 -3.03 -9.12
N ARG A 124 11.01 -3.61 -10.12
CA ARG A 124 10.86 -5.04 -10.44
C ARG A 124 11.03 -5.90 -9.19
N LEU A 125 10.10 -6.82 -9.00
CA LEU A 125 10.18 -7.82 -7.94
C LEU A 125 11.39 -8.72 -8.13
N ARG A 126 11.98 -9.17 -7.02
CA ARG A 126 13.06 -10.16 -7.05
C ARG A 126 12.49 -11.55 -6.87
N LEU A 127 13.08 -12.54 -7.54
CA LEU A 127 12.81 -13.95 -7.26
C LEU A 127 13.84 -14.45 -6.25
N ARG A 128 13.37 -14.86 -5.07
CA ARG A 128 14.26 -15.29 -3.99
C ARG A 128 14.91 -16.65 -4.27
N TYR A 129 14.13 -17.56 -4.84
CA TYR A 129 14.53 -18.94 -5.17
C TYR A 129 14.29 -19.21 -6.65
N PRO A 130 15.24 -18.80 -7.53
CA PRO A 130 15.10 -18.96 -8.99
C PRO A 130 14.87 -20.41 -9.43
N GLU A 131 15.41 -21.38 -8.69
CA GLU A 131 15.24 -22.80 -8.98
C GLU A 131 13.77 -23.25 -8.95
N GLN A 132 12.91 -22.61 -8.15
CA GLN A 132 11.48 -22.92 -8.09
C GLN A 132 10.73 -22.46 -9.35
N ALA A 133 11.27 -21.49 -10.08
CA ALA A 133 10.67 -20.99 -11.33
C ALA A 133 10.88 -21.92 -12.51
N SER A 134 11.91 -22.77 -12.49
CA SER A 134 12.24 -23.68 -13.58
C SER A 134 11.09 -24.62 -13.93
N TYR A 135 10.27 -24.99 -12.96
CA TYR A 135 9.05 -25.75 -13.21
C TYR A 135 7.96 -24.82 -13.78
N GLY A 136 7.63 -25.02 -15.07
CA GLY A 136 6.68 -24.19 -15.80
C GLY A 136 7.30 -22.96 -16.48
N ALA A 137 8.65 -22.80 -16.44
CA ALA A 137 9.39 -21.69 -17.04
C ALA A 137 8.86 -20.30 -16.58
N LEU A 138 8.78 -20.09 -15.27
CA LEU A 138 8.29 -18.85 -14.65
C LEU A 138 9.39 -17.84 -14.32
N ASP A 139 10.55 -17.93 -14.95
CA ASP A 139 11.68 -17.02 -14.73
C ASP A 139 11.33 -15.57 -15.07
N ASP A 140 10.36 -15.36 -15.97
CA ASP A 140 9.82 -14.07 -16.35
C ASP A 140 8.76 -13.50 -15.38
N MET A 141 8.35 -14.30 -14.38
CA MET A 141 7.26 -13.92 -13.46
C MET A 141 7.51 -12.62 -12.68
N PRO A 142 8.73 -12.33 -12.19
CA PRO A 142 8.99 -11.06 -11.51
C PRO A 142 8.68 -9.84 -12.38
N ALA A 143 9.10 -9.84 -13.63
CA ALA A 143 8.86 -8.74 -14.56
C ALA A 143 7.37 -8.61 -14.92
N ASN A 144 6.73 -9.74 -15.26
CA ASN A 144 5.32 -9.74 -15.66
C ASN A 144 4.38 -9.38 -14.52
N LEU A 145 4.67 -9.85 -13.29
CA LEU A 145 3.86 -9.50 -12.12
C LEU A 145 4.03 -8.02 -11.75
N SER A 146 5.26 -7.49 -11.79
CA SER A 146 5.51 -6.07 -11.54
C SER A 146 4.84 -5.18 -12.58
N ARG A 147 4.89 -5.54 -13.86
CA ARG A 147 4.20 -4.81 -14.92
C ARG A 147 2.69 -4.80 -14.71
N ARG A 148 2.07 -5.94 -14.37
CA ARG A 148 0.64 -6.01 -14.06
C ARG A 148 0.27 -5.18 -12.84
N MET A 149 1.11 -5.18 -11.82
CA MET A 149 0.93 -4.32 -10.65
C MET A 149 0.99 -2.84 -11.03
N PHE A 150 1.94 -2.45 -11.87
CA PHE A 150 2.04 -1.10 -12.41
C PHE A 150 0.77 -0.69 -13.18
N GLU A 151 0.29 -1.53 -14.08
CA GLU A 151 -0.93 -1.29 -14.87
C GLU A 151 -2.17 -1.16 -13.97
N ALA A 152 -2.29 -2.00 -12.95
CA ALA A 152 -3.39 -1.96 -11.99
C ALA A 152 -3.35 -0.70 -11.11
N LEU A 153 -2.17 -0.31 -10.62
CA LEU A 153 -1.97 0.93 -9.86
C LEU A 153 -2.24 2.17 -10.72
N ALA A 154 -1.79 2.18 -11.98
CA ALA A 154 -2.04 3.27 -12.92
C ALA A 154 -3.52 3.45 -13.27
N SER A 155 -4.30 2.37 -13.17
CA SER A 155 -5.76 2.37 -13.39
C SER A 155 -6.54 2.67 -12.12
N ALA A 156 -5.88 2.81 -10.96
CA ALA A 156 -6.55 3.09 -9.69
C ALA A 156 -7.19 4.49 -9.72
N PRO A 157 -8.44 4.64 -9.24
CA PRO A 157 -9.20 5.87 -9.47
C PRO A 157 -8.70 7.08 -8.69
N GLN A 158 -7.95 6.91 -7.60
CA GLN A 158 -7.48 8.02 -6.74
C GLN A 158 -6.26 7.62 -5.89
N GLY A 159 -5.48 8.63 -5.48
CA GLY A 159 -4.50 8.54 -4.40
C GLY A 159 -3.08 8.19 -4.81
N VAL A 160 -2.85 7.62 -5.99
CA VAL A 160 -1.53 7.23 -6.47
C VAL A 160 -1.31 7.70 -7.90
N ALA A 161 -0.18 8.35 -8.15
CA ALA A 161 0.33 8.67 -9.48
C ALA A 161 1.58 7.80 -9.73
N VAL A 162 1.41 6.67 -10.41
CA VAL A 162 2.56 5.82 -10.72
C VAL A 162 3.40 6.48 -11.79
N ARG A 163 4.60 6.94 -11.42
CA ARG A 163 5.53 7.63 -12.33
C ARG A 163 6.14 6.68 -13.33
N GLN A 164 6.68 5.59 -12.83
CA GLN A 164 7.35 4.62 -13.66
C GLN A 164 7.46 3.25 -12.98
N TRP A 165 7.67 2.27 -13.81
CA TRP A 165 8.11 0.94 -13.41
C TRP A 165 9.58 0.77 -13.83
N LEU A 166 10.44 0.45 -12.86
CA LEU A 166 11.84 0.17 -13.10
C LEU A 166 12.05 -1.32 -13.27
N ASP A 167 12.35 -1.74 -14.48
CA ASP A 167 12.71 -3.13 -14.79
C ASP A 167 14.21 -3.40 -14.53
N GLU A 168 14.64 -3.06 -13.33
CA GLU A 168 16.03 -3.21 -12.88
C GLU A 168 16.09 -4.14 -11.67
N ASN A 169 17.12 -5.00 -11.65
CA ASN A 169 17.47 -5.74 -10.44
C ASN A 169 18.29 -4.84 -9.52
N LEU A 170 17.64 -4.20 -8.57
CA LEU A 170 18.35 -3.45 -7.54
C LEU A 170 19.17 -4.39 -6.66
N ARG A 171 20.35 -3.94 -6.23
CA ARG A 171 21.20 -4.69 -5.30
C ARG A 171 20.71 -4.61 -3.85
N ILE A 172 19.69 -3.80 -3.59
CA ILE A 172 19.09 -3.63 -2.27
C ILE A 172 18.34 -4.92 -1.90
N ASP A 173 18.72 -5.54 -0.79
CA ASP A 173 17.85 -6.50 -0.13
C ASP A 173 17.00 -5.74 0.90
N PRO A 174 15.65 -5.70 0.74
CA PRO A 174 14.79 -5.02 1.69
C PRO A 174 14.92 -5.52 3.14
N LEU A 175 15.42 -6.72 3.36
CA LEU A 175 15.69 -7.26 4.70
C LEU A 175 16.85 -6.52 5.38
N HIS A 176 17.87 -6.08 4.64
CA HIS A 176 19.00 -5.31 5.18
C HIS A 176 18.56 -3.90 5.59
N LEU A 177 17.56 -3.33 4.94
CA LEU A 177 16.96 -2.05 5.32
C LEU A 177 16.34 -2.08 6.73
N GLN A 178 15.80 -3.21 7.15
CA GLN A 178 15.28 -3.37 8.52
C GLN A 178 16.38 -3.33 9.59
N GLN A 179 17.60 -3.64 9.22
CA GLN A 179 18.76 -3.63 10.12
C GLN A 179 19.41 -2.26 10.25
N GLY A 180 18.86 -1.22 9.59
CA GLY A 180 19.39 0.15 9.65
C GLY A 180 20.68 0.35 8.83
N ASP A 181 20.86 -0.45 7.79
CA ASP A 181 21.98 -0.30 6.87
C ASP A 181 21.90 1.05 6.15
N ARG A 182 22.87 1.93 6.42
CA ARG A 182 22.95 3.26 5.83
C ARG A 182 23.07 3.24 4.31
N SER A 183 23.82 2.28 3.77
CA SER A 183 24.05 2.22 2.32
C SER A 183 22.72 1.97 1.60
N ALA A 184 21.89 1.12 2.17
CA ALA A 184 20.57 0.82 1.64
C ALA A 184 19.60 2.01 1.75
N LEU A 185 19.66 2.78 2.84
CA LEU A 185 18.87 4.02 3.00
C LEU A 185 19.25 5.07 1.95
N GLU A 186 20.55 5.29 1.73
CA GLU A 186 21.02 6.24 0.71
C GLU A 186 20.67 5.80 -0.70
N GLU A 187 20.66 4.49 -0.98
CA GLU A 187 20.23 3.96 -2.26
C GLU A 187 18.71 4.20 -2.51
N ILE A 188 17.87 4.05 -1.48
CA ILE A 188 16.44 4.39 -1.55
C ILE A 188 16.24 5.89 -1.84
N LYS A 189 16.96 6.78 -1.15
CA LYS A 189 16.90 8.22 -1.40
C LYS A 189 17.37 8.57 -2.81
N ALA A 190 18.49 8.00 -3.24
CA ALA A 190 19.02 8.20 -4.60
C ALA A 190 18.02 7.71 -5.67
N LEU A 191 17.36 6.59 -5.42
CA LEU A 191 16.33 6.07 -6.31
C LEU A 191 15.13 7.02 -6.39
N SER A 192 14.66 7.55 -5.25
CA SER A 192 13.59 8.54 -5.18
C SER A 192 13.93 9.80 -5.99
N LEU A 193 15.15 10.31 -5.86
CA LEU A 193 15.63 11.46 -6.62
C LEU A 193 15.68 11.17 -8.14
N ARG A 194 16.22 10.01 -8.52
CA ARG A 194 16.34 9.59 -9.91
C ARG A 194 14.98 9.43 -10.59
N THR A 195 13.99 8.98 -9.86
CA THR A 195 12.65 8.68 -10.38
C THR A 195 11.64 9.79 -10.15
N ASP A 196 12.06 10.87 -9.50
CA ASP A 196 11.20 11.99 -9.12
C ASP A 196 9.91 11.52 -8.43
N SER A 197 10.04 10.55 -7.52
CA SER A 197 8.92 9.94 -6.81
C SER A 197 9.12 10.00 -5.30
N GLN A 198 8.09 10.42 -4.57
CA GLN A 198 8.14 10.42 -3.11
C GLN A 198 8.15 8.99 -2.56
N TYR A 199 7.32 8.12 -3.14
CA TYR A 199 7.13 6.75 -2.64
C TYR A 199 7.74 5.72 -3.57
N LEU A 200 8.29 4.65 -2.96
CA LEU A 200 8.91 3.54 -3.67
C LEU A 200 8.34 2.23 -3.17
N VAL A 201 7.98 1.34 -4.10
CA VAL A 201 7.59 -0.04 -3.79
C VAL A 201 8.65 -0.98 -4.31
N LEU A 202 9.24 -1.73 -3.39
CA LEU A 202 10.14 -2.84 -3.65
C LEU A 202 9.48 -4.15 -3.19
N GLY A 203 9.93 -5.27 -3.71
CA GLY A 203 9.41 -6.55 -3.24
C GLY A 203 10.14 -7.76 -3.75
N SER A 204 9.70 -8.91 -3.29
CA SER A 204 10.22 -10.21 -3.71
C SER A 204 9.11 -11.24 -3.83
N ILE A 205 9.32 -12.19 -4.74
CA ILE A 205 8.57 -13.45 -4.80
C ILE A 205 9.38 -14.45 -3.99
N ASP A 206 8.82 -14.87 -2.86
CA ASP A 206 9.52 -15.64 -1.85
C ASP A 206 9.22 -17.14 -1.91
N ASP A 207 8.15 -17.55 -2.59
CA ASP A 207 7.80 -18.95 -2.74
C ASP A 207 7.03 -19.22 -4.04
N LEU A 208 7.51 -20.17 -4.82
CA LEU A 208 6.87 -20.75 -6.01
C LEU A 208 6.96 -22.28 -5.96
N SER A 209 7.12 -22.85 -4.78
CA SER A 209 7.31 -24.29 -4.60
C SER A 209 6.08 -25.09 -5.01
N ILE A 210 6.30 -26.35 -5.34
CA ILE A 210 5.27 -27.30 -5.74
C ILE A 210 5.23 -28.45 -4.74
N GLU A 211 4.03 -28.74 -4.26
CA GLU A 211 3.74 -29.85 -3.36
C GLU A 211 2.93 -30.92 -4.10
N PRO A 212 3.45 -32.15 -4.24
CA PRO A 212 2.68 -33.25 -4.82
C PRO A 212 1.48 -33.57 -3.91
N GLN A 213 0.33 -33.78 -4.50
CA GLN A 213 -0.85 -34.27 -3.79
C GLN A 213 -0.90 -35.80 -3.81
N GLY A 214 -1.67 -36.36 -2.85
CA GLY A 214 -1.91 -37.80 -2.76
C GLY A 214 -0.77 -38.60 -2.14
N ASN A 215 -0.96 -39.92 -2.08
CA ASN A 215 0.05 -40.87 -1.66
C ASN A 215 0.85 -41.38 -2.88
N GLN A 216 1.87 -42.20 -2.64
CA GLN A 216 2.73 -42.74 -3.72
C GLN A 216 1.97 -43.47 -4.84
N LEU A 217 0.72 -43.90 -4.61
CA LEU A 217 -0.09 -44.62 -5.59
C LEU A 217 -1.08 -43.71 -6.35
N THR A 218 -1.42 -42.53 -5.82
CA THR A 218 -2.43 -41.62 -6.41
C THR A 218 -1.84 -40.32 -6.93
N SER A 219 -0.63 -39.96 -6.54
CA SER A 219 0.02 -38.67 -6.87
C SER A 219 0.19 -38.39 -8.36
N TRP A 220 0.04 -39.38 -9.24
CA TRP A 220 0.12 -39.21 -10.69
C TRP A 220 -1.23 -38.88 -11.37
N TYR A 221 -2.32 -38.94 -10.60
CA TYR A 221 -3.67 -38.55 -11.05
C TYR A 221 -4.11 -37.19 -10.52
N GLU A 222 -3.45 -36.68 -9.48
CA GLU A 222 -3.85 -35.45 -8.85
C GLU A 222 -2.91 -34.30 -9.26
N ASP A 223 -3.48 -33.18 -9.69
CA ASP A 223 -2.70 -31.98 -9.97
C ASP A 223 -1.96 -31.52 -8.71
N PRO A 224 -0.65 -31.26 -8.77
CA PRO A 224 0.09 -30.79 -7.61
C PRO A 224 -0.39 -29.39 -7.21
N ILE A 225 -0.24 -29.04 -5.93
CA ILE A 225 -0.46 -27.70 -5.43
C ILE A 225 0.80 -26.87 -5.64
N ARG A 226 0.64 -25.67 -6.15
CA ARG A 226 1.72 -24.69 -6.24
C ARG A 226 1.49 -23.57 -5.27
N ASN A 227 2.50 -23.26 -4.45
CA ASN A 227 2.50 -22.16 -3.51
C ASN A 227 2.87 -20.86 -4.23
N PHE A 228 2.34 -19.76 -3.73
CA PHE A 228 2.71 -18.40 -4.09
C PHE A 228 2.89 -17.60 -2.82
N ARG A 229 4.04 -16.93 -2.68
CA ARG A 229 4.26 -15.94 -1.64
C ARG A 229 5.06 -14.78 -2.18
N MET A 230 4.52 -13.59 -1.98
CA MET A 230 5.12 -12.32 -2.37
C MET A 230 5.20 -11.41 -1.16
N GLN A 231 6.27 -10.67 -1.03
CA GLN A 231 6.45 -9.66 0.00
C GLN A 231 6.69 -8.30 -0.64
N LEU A 232 5.93 -7.29 -0.20
CA LEU A 232 6.08 -5.91 -0.64
C LEU A 232 6.55 -5.02 0.52
N TYR A 233 7.32 -4.01 0.16
CA TYR A 233 7.86 -2.99 1.03
C TYR A 233 7.57 -1.62 0.45
N LEU A 234 6.91 -0.76 1.22
CA LEU A 234 6.65 0.62 0.85
C LEU A 234 7.62 1.53 1.61
N PHE A 235 8.33 2.36 0.86
CA PHE A 235 9.29 3.33 1.41
C PHE A 235 8.85 4.77 1.13
N ASP A 236 9.13 5.65 2.09
CA ASP A 236 9.25 7.09 1.84
C ASP A 236 10.67 7.37 1.32
N GLY A 237 10.78 7.67 0.05
CA GLY A 237 12.06 7.92 -0.61
C GLY A 237 12.73 9.24 -0.20
N ILE A 238 12.00 10.15 0.44
CA ILE A 238 12.58 11.40 0.97
C ILE A 238 13.49 11.08 2.15
N ASN A 239 13.00 10.24 3.07
CA ASN A 239 13.72 9.89 4.30
C ASN A 239 14.45 8.54 4.19
N GLY A 240 14.18 7.76 3.17
CA GLY A 240 14.61 6.37 3.05
C GLY A 240 13.91 5.43 4.04
N SER A 241 12.86 5.89 4.73
CA SER A 241 12.21 5.12 5.79
C SER A 241 11.23 4.08 5.26
N LEU A 242 11.22 2.90 5.87
CA LEU A 242 10.22 1.88 5.61
C LEU A 242 8.89 2.28 6.27
N LEU A 243 7.86 2.49 5.44
CA LEU A 243 6.50 2.84 5.89
C LEU A 243 5.64 1.62 6.15
N GLY A 244 5.84 0.56 5.39
CA GLY A 244 5.05 -0.66 5.52
C GLY A 244 5.72 -1.86 4.86
N ARG A 245 5.41 -3.02 5.41
CA ARG A 245 5.77 -4.33 4.86
C ARG A 245 4.56 -5.23 4.94
N LYS A 246 4.25 -5.91 3.83
CA LYS A 246 3.14 -6.86 3.80
C LYS A 246 3.48 -8.08 2.96
N GLU A 247 3.03 -9.23 3.44
CA GLU A 247 3.15 -10.52 2.75
C GLU A 247 1.78 -10.91 2.17
N TYR A 248 1.81 -11.41 0.93
CA TYR A 248 0.66 -11.93 0.21
C TYR A 248 0.97 -13.38 -0.16
N GLN A 249 0.08 -14.28 0.23
CA GLN A 249 0.28 -15.70 0.02
C GLN A 249 -0.99 -16.37 -0.47
N GLY A 250 -0.81 -17.33 -1.36
CA GLY A 250 -1.88 -18.14 -1.89
C GLY A 250 -1.33 -19.48 -2.36
N ARG A 251 -2.20 -20.37 -2.69
CA ARG A 251 -1.85 -21.65 -3.28
C ARG A 251 -3.00 -22.17 -4.14
N ALA A 252 -2.70 -22.83 -5.22
CA ALA A 252 -3.71 -23.41 -6.09
C ALA A 252 -3.16 -24.60 -6.86
N ASN A 253 -4.05 -25.36 -7.46
CA ASN A 253 -3.69 -26.49 -8.28
C ASN A 253 -2.90 -26.04 -9.51
N TRP A 254 -1.79 -26.74 -9.78
CA TRP A 254 -0.97 -26.57 -10.97
C TRP A 254 -1.37 -27.59 -12.02
N THR A 255 -2.15 -27.14 -12.99
CA THR A 255 -2.78 -28.01 -14.01
C THR A 255 -1.89 -28.30 -15.22
N PHE A 256 -0.65 -27.82 -15.23
CA PHE A 256 0.29 -28.01 -16.34
C PHE A 256 1.21 -29.19 -16.08
N ALA A 257 1.58 -29.91 -17.15
CA ALA A 257 2.51 -31.02 -17.04
C ALA A 257 3.91 -30.53 -16.64
N LYS A 258 4.70 -31.42 -16.02
CA LYS A 258 6.04 -31.11 -15.49
C LYS A 258 7.01 -30.54 -16.53
N ARG A 259 6.81 -30.87 -17.80
CA ARG A 259 7.68 -30.45 -18.91
C ARG A 259 7.14 -29.25 -19.68
N ASP A 260 5.96 -28.76 -19.31
CA ASP A 260 5.36 -27.64 -20.01
C ASP A 260 6.12 -26.35 -19.68
N GLN A 261 6.47 -25.61 -20.71
CA GLN A 261 7.06 -24.28 -20.58
C GLN A 261 5.95 -23.25 -20.79
N VAL A 262 5.22 -22.97 -19.71
CA VAL A 262 4.02 -22.12 -19.78
C VAL A 262 4.39 -20.65 -19.86
N GLY A 263 5.34 -20.22 -19.04
CA GLY A 263 5.73 -18.81 -18.88
C GLY A 263 4.62 -17.94 -18.29
N SER A 264 4.98 -16.98 -17.48
CA SER A 264 4.00 -16.06 -16.87
C SER A 264 3.52 -14.95 -17.82
N SER A 265 4.10 -14.84 -19.01
CA SER A 265 3.63 -13.94 -20.08
C SER A 265 2.43 -14.49 -20.84
N SER A 266 2.15 -15.80 -20.75
CA SER A 266 1.10 -16.47 -21.54
C SER A 266 -0.31 -16.21 -20.95
N GLY A 267 -1.31 -16.05 -21.83
CA GLY A 267 -2.70 -16.00 -21.43
C GLY A 267 -3.18 -17.28 -20.73
N GLN A 268 -2.62 -18.44 -21.12
CA GLN A 268 -2.94 -19.74 -20.55
C GLN A 268 -2.53 -19.81 -19.07
N PHE A 269 -1.39 -19.22 -18.69
CA PHE A 269 -1.00 -19.11 -17.29
C PHE A 269 -2.05 -18.36 -16.48
N TRP A 270 -2.47 -17.17 -16.91
CA TRP A 270 -3.41 -16.33 -16.17
C TRP A 270 -4.84 -16.86 -16.14
N GLN A 271 -5.21 -17.76 -17.06
CA GLN A 271 -6.50 -18.44 -17.04
C GLN A 271 -6.49 -19.70 -16.16
N SER A 272 -5.34 -20.22 -15.79
CA SER A 272 -5.22 -21.36 -14.88
C SER A 272 -5.64 -21.01 -13.46
N SER A 273 -5.98 -22.02 -12.65
CA SER A 273 -6.31 -21.85 -11.24
C SER A 273 -5.19 -21.15 -10.47
N TYR A 274 -3.95 -21.49 -10.76
CA TYR A 274 -2.78 -20.87 -10.13
C TYR A 274 -2.59 -19.41 -10.57
N GLY A 275 -2.72 -19.12 -11.86
CA GLY A 275 -2.64 -17.76 -12.37
C GLY A 275 -3.74 -16.85 -11.83
N GLN A 276 -4.96 -17.38 -11.66
CA GLN A 276 -6.06 -16.66 -11.02
C GLN A 276 -5.77 -16.35 -9.55
N GLU A 277 -5.19 -17.31 -8.81
CA GLU A 277 -4.79 -17.09 -7.42
C GLU A 277 -3.70 -16.01 -7.31
N VAL A 278 -2.66 -16.08 -8.16
CA VAL A 278 -1.62 -15.05 -8.22
C VAL A 278 -2.22 -13.67 -8.52
N ASN A 279 -3.15 -13.60 -9.49
CA ASN A 279 -3.83 -12.35 -9.81
C ASN A 279 -4.68 -11.83 -8.65
N TYR A 280 -5.33 -12.72 -7.90
CA TYR A 280 -6.06 -12.34 -6.69
C TYR A 280 -5.14 -11.68 -5.66
N GLN A 281 -4.00 -12.30 -5.35
CA GLN A 281 -3.01 -11.75 -4.41
C GLN A 281 -2.43 -10.41 -4.91
N LEU A 282 -2.26 -10.25 -6.22
CA LEU A 282 -1.84 -8.99 -6.82
C LEU A 282 -2.88 -7.88 -6.62
N GLN A 283 -4.16 -8.17 -6.86
CA GLN A 283 -5.24 -7.18 -6.66
C GLN A 283 -5.34 -6.74 -5.20
N GLU A 284 -5.18 -7.68 -4.26
CA GLU A 284 -5.09 -7.41 -2.84
C GLU A 284 -3.95 -6.43 -2.53
N ALA A 285 -2.76 -6.71 -3.09
CA ALA A 285 -1.59 -5.87 -2.89
C ALA A 285 -1.79 -4.44 -3.44
N VAL A 286 -2.43 -4.32 -4.59
CA VAL A 286 -2.75 -3.02 -5.20
C VAL A 286 -3.73 -2.22 -4.32
N GLN A 287 -4.79 -2.86 -3.84
CA GLN A 287 -5.78 -2.20 -2.97
C GLN A 287 -5.14 -1.70 -1.67
N ASP A 288 -4.27 -2.50 -1.05
CA ASP A 288 -3.58 -2.13 0.17
C ASP A 288 -2.61 -0.95 -0.04
N LEU A 289 -1.86 -0.96 -1.13
CA LEU A 289 -0.96 0.15 -1.47
C LEU A 289 -1.74 1.45 -1.69
N VAL A 290 -2.86 1.39 -2.43
CA VAL A 290 -3.73 2.56 -2.65
C VAL A 290 -4.31 3.05 -1.33
N ALA A 291 -4.81 2.16 -0.47
CA ALA A 291 -5.35 2.52 0.83
C ALA A 291 -4.28 3.16 1.74
N GLN A 292 -3.08 2.58 1.79
CA GLN A 292 -1.97 3.10 2.60
C GLN A 292 -1.51 4.48 2.10
N LEU A 293 -1.44 4.68 0.79
CA LEU A 293 -1.00 5.94 0.20
C LEU A 293 -2.09 7.02 0.24
N SER A 294 -3.37 6.67 0.30
CA SER A 294 -4.46 7.65 0.33
C SER A 294 -4.31 8.68 1.43
N CYS A 295 -3.86 8.26 2.62
CA CYS A 295 -3.65 9.13 3.78
C CYS A 295 -2.18 9.51 4.02
N ALA A 296 -1.29 9.12 3.13
CA ALA A 296 0.12 9.44 3.27
C ALA A 296 0.37 10.95 3.05
N PRO A 297 1.39 11.54 3.68
CA PRO A 297 1.75 12.93 3.47
C PRO A 297 2.03 13.24 2.00
N VAL A 298 1.72 14.45 1.59
CA VAL A 298 2.08 14.98 0.26
C VAL A 298 3.25 15.92 0.44
N THR A 299 4.40 15.53 -0.10
CA THR A 299 5.63 16.30 0.03
C THR A 299 6.26 16.47 -1.34
N ALA A 300 6.41 17.72 -1.75
CA ALA A 300 7.13 18.11 -2.96
C ALA A 300 8.60 18.43 -2.64
N ARG A 301 9.42 18.48 -3.67
CA ARG A 301 10.76 19.06 -3.63
C ARG A 301 10.80 20.37 -4.36
N VAL A 302 11.53 21.34 -3.84
CA VAL A 302 11.90 22.54 -4.59
C VAL A 302 12.96 22.14 -5.62
N VAL A 303 12.61 22.18 -6.88
CA VAL A 303 13.49 21.76 -7.99
C VAL A 303 14.09 22.90 -8.76
N SER A 304 13.52 24.10 -8.63
CA SER A 304 14.03 25.32 -9.26
C SER A 304 13.56 26.55 -8.48
N GLN A 305 14.21 27.68 -8.72
CA GLN A 305 13.81 28.97 -8.17
C GLN A 305 13.86 30.02 -9.26
N ASN A 306 12.85 30.85 -9.33
CA ASN A 306 12.77 31.95 -10.27
C ASN A 306 12.22 33.23 -9.60
N GLU A 307 12.09 34.33 -10.35
CA GLU A 307 11.61 35.62 -9.84
C GLU A 307 10.19 35.57 -9.25
N ARG A 308 9.37 34.59 -9.64
CA ARG A 308 7.99 34.42 -9.16
C ARG A 308 7.92 33.58 -7.90
N GLY A 309 8.97 32.84 -7.56
CA GLY A 309 9.07 31.98 -6.40
C GLY A 309 9.67 30.60 -6.69
N PRO A 310 9.73 29.75 -5.65
CA PRO A 310 10.17 28.36 -5.79
C PRO A 310 9.24 27.54 -6.69
N TYR A 311 9.82 26.69 -7.53
CA TYR A 311 9.13 25.70 -8.34
C TYR A 311 9.22 24.34 -7.67
N ILE A 312 8.06 23.74 -7.39
CA ILE A 312 7.94 22.42 -6.76
C ILE A 312 7.54 21.36 -7.80
N ASN A 313 7.96 20.11 -7.59
CA ASN A 313 7.73 18.98 -8.49
C ASN A 313 6.36 18.30 -8.36
N LEU A 314 5.38 18.96 -7.76
CA LEU A 314 3.98 18.50 -7.72
C LEU A 314 3.09 19.49 -8.47
N GLY A 315 2.23 18.98 -9.36
CA GLY A 315 1.39 19.78 -10.24
C GLY A 315 -0.05 19.29 -10.33
N ARG A 316 -0.69 19.66 -11.45
CA ARG A 316 -2.10 19.29 -11.72
C ARG A 316 -2.33 17.80 -11.70
N ARG A 317 -1.39 17.00 -12.22
CA ARG A 317 -1.46 15.55 -12.22
C ARG A 317 -1.54 14.97 -10.80
N ASN A 318 -0.93 15.64 -9.83
CA ASN A 318 -0.97 15.27 -8.42
C ASN A 318 -2.20 15.83 -7.69
N GLY A 319 -3.06 16.59 -8.38
CA GLY A 319 -4.24 17.23 -7.79
C GLY A 319 -3.97 18.60 -7.18
N VAL A 320 -2.76 19.18 -7.35
CA VAL A 320 -2.41 20.52 -6.86
C VAL A 320 -3.24 21.59 -7.58
N ARG A 321 -3.76 22.54 -6.81
CA ARG A 321 -4.62 23.64 -7.28
C ARG A 321 -4.07 24.99 -6.86
N LEU A 322 -4.51 26.02 -7.54
CA LEU A 322 -4.25 27.40 -7.12
C LEU A 322 -4.82 27.63 -5.71
N GLY A 323 -4.03 28.26 -4.85
CA GLY A 323 -4.40 28.52 -3.47
C GLY A 323 -4.05 27.44 -2.46
N ASP A 324 -3.58 26.26 -2.93
CA ASP A 324 -3.06 25.23 -2.00
C ASP A 324 -1.88 25.79 -1.20
N GLN A 325 -1.76 25.38 0.06
CA GLN A 325 -0.76 25.90 0.96
C GLN A 325 0.29 24.85 1.29
N PHE A 326 1.54 25.26 1.22
CA PHE A 326 2.70 24.43 1.54
C PHE A 326 3.57 25.09 2.59
N ARG A 327 4.14 24.28 3.46
CA ARG A 327 5.19 24.70 4.41
C ARG A 327 6.52 24.19 3.93
N ILE A 328 7.48 25.11 3.75
CA ILE A 328 8.85 24.74 3.39
C ILE A 328 9.58 24.20 4.61
N GLN A 329 10.31 23.12 4.40
CA GLN A 329 11.18 22.49 5.40
C GLN A 329 12.58 22.34 4.82
N HIS A 330 13.54 22.77 5.60
CA HIS A 330 14.95 22.69 5.26
C HIS A 330 15.57 21.47 5.94
N ASP A 331 16.06 20.52 5.15
CA ASP A 331 16.77 19.37 5.69
C ASP A 331 18.25 19.72 5.85
N ALA A 332 18.75 19.68 7.08
CA ALA A 332 20.16 19.88 7.41
C ALA A 332 20.72 18.60 7.98
N ASP A 333 21.70 18.03 7.29
CA ASP A 333 22.47 16.92 7.81
C ASP A 333 23.59 17.45 8.69
N PHE A 334 23.73 16.91 9.90
CA PHE A 334 24.85 17.23 10.78
C PHE A 334 25.41 15.96 11.44
N ILE A 335 26.68 16.04 11.84
CA ILE A 335 27.32 14.97 12.61
C ILE A 335 27.26 15.36 14.08
N ASP A 336 26.63 14.52 14.90
CA ASP A 336 26.57 14.74 16.34
C ASP A 336 27.96 14.56 17.01
N PRO A 337 28.12 14.99 18.26
CA PRO A 337 29.42 14.88 18.98
C PRO A 337 29.95 13.44 19.12
N TYR A 338 29.09 12.43 18.87
CA TYR A 338 29.44 11.01 18.91
C TYR A 338 29.79 10.44 17.52
N GLY A 339 29.92 11.30 16.50
CA GLY A 339 30.23 10.90 15.13
C GLY A 339 29.04 10.28 14.35
N LYS A 340 27.82 10.41 14.85
CA LYS A 340 26.62 9.93 14.14
C LYS A 340 26.04 11.04 13.28
N ALA A 341 25.82 10.74 11.99
CA ALA A 341 25.06 11.63 11.14
C ALA A 341 23.59 11.65 11.58
N ARG A 342 23.06 12.85 11.71
CA ARG A 342 21.67 13.12 12.07
C ARG A 342 21.08 14.08 11.07
N MET A 343 19.80 13.96 10.84
CA MET A 343 19.03 14.89 10.04
C MET A 343 18.25 15.80 10.99
N LEU A 344 18.36 17.10 10.79
CA LEU A 344 17.53 18.10 11.44
C LEU A 344 16.62 18.71 10.39
N ARG A 345 15.33 18.70 10.66
CA ARG A 345 14.33 19.30 9.79
C ARG A 345 13.85 20.60 10.42
N ASN A 346 14.22 21.70 9.81
CA ASN A 346 13.84 23.03 10.27
C ASN A 346 12.69 23.54 9.38
N PRO A 347 11.50 23.79 9.94
CA PRO A 347 10.46 24.48 9.20
C PRO A 347 10.91 25.92 8.91
N ALA A 348 10.75 26.36 7.66
CA ALA A 348 10.82 27.77 7.34
C ALA A 348 9.58 28.49 7.89
N ASP A 349 9.78 29.67 8.44
CA ASP A 349 8.66 30.47 8.96
C ASP A 349 7.79 30.99 7.81
N GLY A 350 6.55 30.53 7.75
CA GLY A 350 5.54 31.01 6.81
C GLY A 350 4.92 29.93 5.94
N LEU A 351 3.74 30.27 5.43
CA LEU A 351 3.02 29.48 4.44
C LEU A 351 3.29 30.01 3.04
N PHE A 352 3.40 29.10 2.13
CA PHE A 352 3.55 29.37 0.70
C PHE A 352 2.30 28.93 -0.02
N GLU A 353 1.73 29.81 -0.81
CA GLU A 353 0.53 29.55 -1.59
C GLU A 353 0.89 29.24 -3.04
N VAL A 354 0.20 28.30 -3.65
CA VAL A 354 0.34 27.96 -5.06
C VAL A 354 -0.23 29.10 -5.92
N VAL A 355 0.65 29.79 -6.64
CA VAL A 355 0.28 30.93 -7.51
C VAL A 355 0.20 30.55 -8.98
N GLN A 356 0.82 29.45 -9.39
CA GLN A 356 0.73 28.93 -10.75
C GLN A 356 0.89 27.41 -10.75
N VAL A 357 0.05 26.69 -11.54
CA VAL A 357 0.05 25.23 -11.63
C VAL A 357 0.35 24.81 -13.06
N PHE A 358 1.30 23.90 -13.21
CA PHE A 358 1.63 23.19 -14.44
C PHE A 358 1.21 21.72 -14.32
N GLU A 359 1.45 20.92 -15.35
CA GLU A 359 1.09 19.49 -15.33
C GLU A 359 1.88 18.72 -14.25
N ASP A 360 3.21 18.92 -14.23
CA ASP A 360 4.15 18.18 -13.36
C ASP A 360 4.78 19.04 -12.26
N GLY A 361 4.29 20.25 -12.04
CA GLY A 361 4.86 21.15 -11.05
C GLY A 361 4.01 22.37 -10.78
N ALA A 362 4.41 23.16 -9.78
CA ALA A 362 3.74 24.41 -9.43
C ALA A 362 4.75 25.45 -8.95
N ILE A 363 4.40 26.73 -9.09
CA ILE A 363 5.12 27.84 -8.45
C ILE A 363 4.37 28.19 -7.18
N ILE A 364 5.10 28.26 -6.07
CA ILE A 364 4.60 28.70 -4.79
C ILE A 364 5.20 30.07 -4.42
N SER A 365 4.45 30.89 -3.72
CA SER A 365 4.88 32.23 -3.30
C SER A 365 4.55 32.45 -1.84
N SER A 366 5.45 33.11 -1.12
CA SER A 366 5.20 33.49 0.28
C SER A 366 4.10 34.55 0.35
N GLN A 367 3.16 34.37 1.27
CA GLN A 367 2.18 35.41 1.62
C GLN A 367 2.84 36.60 2.32
N ASN A 368 4.02 36.40 2.90
CA ASN A 368 4.76 37.47 3.61
C ASN A 368 5.91 38.00 2.75
N LYS A 369 5.67 39.11 2.06
CA LYS A 369 6.61 39.76 1.13
C LYS A 369 7.95 40.22 1.76
N TYR A 370 8.05 40.24 3.08
CA TYR A 370 9.19 40.84 3.81
C TYR A 370 10.09 39.84 4.51
N SER A 371 9.81 38.54 4.43
CA SER A 371 10.67 37.54 5.04
C SER A 371 11.67 36.99 4.02
N PRO A 372 12.97 37.21 4.22
CA PRO A 372 14.00 36.62 3.37
C PRO A 372 14.10 35.12 3.69
N PHE A 373 13.26 34.33 3.04
CA PHE A 373 13.38 32.88 3.15
C PHE A 373 14.61 32.42 2.34
N ASN A 374 15.53 31.79 3.00
CA ASN A 374 16.66 31.14 2.34
C ASN A 374 16.20 29.77 1.83
N ILE A 375 15.32 29.77 0.81
CA ILE A 375 14.84 28.53 0.18
C ILE A 375 15.92 28.04 -0.78
N GLN A 376 16.21 26.78 -0.72
CA GLN A 376 17.22 26.12 -1.55
C GLN A 376 16.58 25.05 -2.44
N ILE A 377 17.22 24.78 -3.58
CA ILE A 377 16.88 23.61 -4.39
C ILE A 377 17.16 22.37 -3.55
N GLY A 378 16.20 21.46 -3.47
CA GLY A 378 16.22 20.29 -2.62
C GLY A 378 15.39 20.41 -1.34
N ASP A 379 15.01 21.64 -0.94
CA ASP A 379 14.08 21.83 0.17
C ASP A 379 12.76 21.10 -0.07
N LEU A 380 12.10 20.74 1.02
CA LEU A 380 10.82 20.05 0.99
C LEU A 380 9.67 21.04 1.16
N ALA A 381 8.65 20.90 0.35
CA ALA A 381 7.38 21.60 0.49
C ALA A 381 6.30 20.60 0.91
N VAL A 382 5.86 20.68 2.17
CA VAL A 382 4.85 19.80 2.75
C VAL A 382 3.49 20.47 2.65
N LEU A 383 2.49 19.78 2.10
CA LEU A 383 1.11 20.25 2.02
C LEU A 383 0.52 20.38 3.42
N GLU A 384 -0.17 21.52 3.68
CA GLU A 384 -0.85 21.83 4.95
C GLU A 384 -2.32 21.43 4.93
#